data_b4f5731eed035b8045254077c1c31f98
#
_entry.id   b4f5731eed035b8045254077c1c31f98
#
_cell.length_a   1.000
_cell.length_b   1.000
_cell.length_c   1.000
_cell.angle_alpha   90.00
_cell.angle_beta   90.00
_cell.angle_gamma   90.00
#
_symmetry.space_group_name_H-M   'P 1'
#
loop_
_entity.id
_entity.type
_entity.pdbx_description
1 polymer ?
#
loop_
_entity_poly.entity_id
_entity_poly.type
_entity_poly.pdbx_seq_one_letter_code
_entity_poly.pdbx_strand_id
1 'polypeptide(L)'
;MASEVITWYAAEKVGKTSLGFSAIRAFPDGILVHFDFDLGRERAIYRFQDVADRIKSVSFPEVPKWTLGSGAITQRYAHFERIYEMALNDPQVRVLFVDTATQMRNLDADEYLENYVKRNNPKRSQLQQIEYRMPNSRVRAKIMAAKDAGKLLIMSHYEAPVYVDQLVQRPDGSMVKESVNTGQKTFAGLADTPYLADYHLLLFLKDFNLDINTGKPIGLRPQLKTVGRILTPHPREAYMVEIPDITYEQLMLVINGIMKAGE
;
A
#
# COMPACT_ATOMS: atom_id res chain seq x y z
N MET A 1 -15.56 1.36 16.96
CA MET A 1 -14.14 1.15 16.68
C MET A 1 -13.61 2.45 16.13
N ALA A 2 -12.41 2.86 16.54
CA ALA A 2 -11.77 4.05 15.98
C ALA A 2 -11.50 3.85 14.48
N SER A 3 -11.52 4.92 13.72
CA SER A 3 -11.09 4.91 12.32
C SER A 3 -9.59 4.73 12.27
N GLU A 4 -9.11 3.65 11.66
CA GLU A 4 -7.69 3.32 11.57
C GLU A 4 -7.23 3.37 10.13
N VAL A 5 -5.97 3.73 9.93
CA VAL A 5 -5.28 3.64 8.64
C VAL A 5 -4.12 2.67 8.78
N ILE A 6 -4.18 1.61 8.02
CA ILE A 6 -3.13 0.59 7.99
C ILE A 6 -2.49 0.59 6.61
N THR A 7 -1.18 0.62 6.57
CA THR A 7 -0.44 0.57 5.32
C THR A 7 0.67 -0.46 5.39
N TRP A 8 0.97 -1.08 4.25
CA TRP A 8 2.11 -1.97 4.11
C TRP A 8 2.74 -1.90 2.74
N TYR A 9 3.99 -2.33 2.66
CA TYR A 9 4.65 -2.55 1.39
C TYR A 9 5.25 -3.96 1.32
N ALA A 10 5.34 -4.49 0.13
CA ALA A 10 5.89 -5.81 -0.13
C ALA A 10 6.29 -5.97 -1.60
N ALA A 11 7.15 -6.94 -1.84
CA ALA A 11 7.36 -7.49 -3.17
C ALA A 11 6.06 -8.08 -3.75
N GLU A 12 6.07 -8.40 -5.03
CA GLU A 12 4.95 -9.10 -5.66
C GLU A 12 4.74 -10.50 -5.05
N LYS A 13 3.48 -10.96 -5.06
CA LYS A 13 3.07 -12.33 -4.65
C LYS A 13 3.35 -12.69 -3.18
N VAL A 14 3.64 -11.73 -2.32
CA VAL A 14 3.86 -11.95 -0.89
C VAL A 14 2.55 -12.12 -0.10
N GLY A 15 1.39 -11.78 -0.67
CA GLY A 15 0.10 -11.93 0.02
C GLY A 15 -0.56 -10.62 0.45
N LYS A 16 -0.18 -9.48 -0.14
CA LYS A 16 -0.78 -8.16 0.12
C LYS A 16 -2.31 -8.18 0.14
N THR A 17 -2.91 -8.67 -0.93
CA THR A 17 -4.36 -8.75 -1.11
C THR A 17 -5.03 -9.65 -0.07
N SER A 18 -4.39 -10.78 0.28
CA SER A 18 -4.92 -11.70 1.31
C SER A 18 -4.98 -11.04 2.69
N LEU A 19 -3.94 -10.28 3.07
CA LEU A 19 -3.96 -9.53 4.33
C LEU A 19 -5.10 -8.49 4.32
N GLY A 20 -5.27 -7.73 3.24
CA GLY A 20 -6.35 -6.76 3.11
C GLY A 20 -7.74 -7.40 3.26
N PHE A 21 -7.97 -8.53 2.59
CA PHE A 21 -9.26 -9.24 2.68
C PHE A 21 -9.52 -9.83 4.07
N SER A 22 -8.50 -10.19 4.83
CA SER A 22 -8.69 -10.73 6.18
C SER A 22 -9.41 -9.75 7.11
N ALA A 23 -9.29 -8.44 6.86
CA ALA A 23 -9.88 -7.41 7.71
C ALA A 23 -11.41 -7.48 7.78
N ILE A 24 -12.10 -7.98 6.73
CA ILE A 24 -13.56 -8.03 6.73
C ILE A 24 -14.14 -8.98 7.78
N ARG A 25 -13.35 -9.96 8.24
CA ARG A 25 -13.78 -10.89 9.29
C ARG A 25 -13.99 -10.20 10.62
N ALA A 26 -13.28 -9.10 10.89
CA ALA A 26 -13.48 -8.28 12.10
C ALA A 26 -14.76 -7.43 12.07
N PHE A 27 -15.45 -7.38 10.94
CA PHE A 27 -16.69 -6.60 10.75
C PHE A 27 -17.82 -7.50 10.22
N PRO A 28 -18.50 -8.28 11.07
CA PRO A 28 -19.49 -9.31 10.66
C PRO A 28 -20.58 -8.79 9.73
N ASP A 29 -21.09 -7.58 9.99
CA ASP A 29 -22.16 -6.93 9.23
C ASP A 29 -21.64 -5.90 8.21
N GLY A 30 -20.32 -5.85 8.01
CA GLY A 30 -19.68 -4.85 7.17
C GLY A 30 -19.40 -5.33 5.76
N ILE A 31 -19.24 -4.36 4.86
CA ILE A 31 -18.76 -4.55 3.49
C ILE A 31 -17.31 -4.02 3.40
N LEU A 32 -16.47 -4.75 2.68
CA LEU A 32 -15.16 -4.28 2.24
C LEU A 32 -15.26 -3.87 0.77
N VAL A 33 -14.90 -2.62 0.47
CA VAL A 33 -14.72 -2.16 -0.92
C VAL A 33 -13.24 -2.22 -1.27
N HIS A 34 -12.92 -3.05 -2.25
CA HIS A 34 -11.57 -3.27 -2.75
C HIS A 34 -11.37 -2.53 -4.06
N PHE A 35 -10.47 -1.55 -4.05
CA PHE A 35 -10.03 -0.81 -5.22
C PHE A 35 -8.83 -1.53 -5.82
N ASP A 36 -9.09 -2.38 -6.82
CA ASP A 36 -8.11 -3.32 -7.39
C ASP A 36 -7.39 -2.68 -8.59
N PHE A 37 -6.22 -2.13 -8.34
CA PHE A 37 -5.34 -1.58 -9.38
C PHE A 37 -4.36 -2.62 -9.92
N ASP A 38 -4.19 -3.75 -9.22
CA ASP A 38 -3.16 -4.79 -9.49
C ASP A 38 -3.76 -6.04 -10.14
N LEU A 39 -5.10 -6.08 -10.27
CA LEU A 39 -5.87 -7.26 -10.73
C LEU A 39 -5.56 -8.52 -9.91
N GLY A 40 -5.28 -8.32 -8.61
CA GLY A 40 -4.87 -9.39 -7.69
C GLY A 40 -6.01 -10.18 -7.05
N ARG A 41 -7.26 -9.73 -7.22
CA ARG A 41 -8.45 -10.28 -6.55
C ARG A 41 -8.63 -11.78 -6.74
N GLU A 42 -8.54 -12.26 -7.97
CA GLU A 42 -8.91 -13.64 -8.32
C GLU A 42 -8.11 -14.68 -7.53
N ARG A 43 -6.83 -14.43 -7.29
CA ARG A 43 -5.97 -15.34 -6.52
C ARG A 43 -6.26 -15.33 -5.03
N ALA A 44 -6.63 -14.17 -4.50
CA ALA A 44 -6.86 -14.01 -3.07
C ALA A 44 -8.24 -14.51 -2.64
N ILE A 45 -9.29 -14.26 -3.42
CA ILE A 45 -10.68 -14.51 -3.06
C ILE A 45 -10.97 -15.98 -2.74
N TYR A 46 -10.22 -16.93 -3.34
CA TYR A 46 -10.37 -18.36 -3.03
C TYR A 46 -10.14 -18.72 -1.57
N ARG A 47 -9.40 -17.91 -0.84
CA ARG A 47 -9.14 -18.10 0.61
C ARG A 47 -10.21 -17.46 1.50
N PHE A 48 -11.16 -16.75 0.90
CA PHE A 48 -12.16 -15.93 1.59
C PHE A 48 -13.58 -16.22 1.09
N GLN A 49 -13.85 -17.49 0.70
CA GLN A 49 -15.16 -17.93 0.20
C GLN A 49 -16.27 -17.71 1.23
N ASP A 50 -15.93 -17.84 2.51
CA ASP A 50 -16.80 -17.63 3.66
C ASP A 50 -17.31 -16.18 3.80
N VAL A 51 -16.63 -15.22 3.19
CA VAL A 51 -16.95 -13.78 3.27
C VAL A 51 -16.93 -13.09 1.90
N ALA A 52 -16.87 -13.87 0.82
CA ALA A 52 -16.69 -13.35 -0.55
C ALA A 52 -17.85 -12.44 -1.00
N ASP A 53 -19.04 -12.67 -0.52
CA ASP A 53 -20.25 -11.86 -0.78
C ASP A 53 -20.14 -10.44 -0.22
N ARG A 54 -19.35 -10.27 0.84
CA ARG A 54 -19.09 -8.97 1.51
C ARG A 54 -17.87 -8.23 0.96
N ILE A 55 -17.11 -8.83 0.04
CA ILE A 55 -15.96 -8.21 -0.62
C ILE A 55 -16.40 -7.70 -2.00
N LYS A 56 -16.58 -6.39 -2.11
CA LYS A 56 -16.95 -5.72 -3.37
C LYS A 56 -15.70 -5.16 -4.03
N SER A 57 -15.20 -5.82 -5.07
CA SER A 57 -14.01 -5.36 -5.80
C SER A 57 -14.40 -4.57 -7.03
N VAL A 58 -13.74 -3.44 -7.23
CA VAL A 58 -13.81 -2.63 -8.44
C VAL A 58 -12.41 -2.55 -9.04
N SER A 59 -12.27 -3.04 -10.26
CA SER A 59 -10.98 -3.10 -10.94
C SER A 59 -10.69 -1.81 -11.69
N PHE A 60 -9.44 -1.36 -11.58
CA PHE A 60 -8.92 -0.18 -12.26
C PHE A 60 -7.72 -0.60 -13.14
N PRO A 61 -7.95 -1.24 -14.30
CA PRO A 61 -6.86 -1.69 -15.16
C PRO A 61 -6.00 -0.52 -15.62
N GLU A 62 -4.71 -0.74 -15.78
CA GLU A 62 -3.79 0.30 -16.23
C GLU A 62 -4.19 0.80 -17.63
N VAL A 63 -4.21 2.13 -17.78
CA VAL A 63 -4.44 2.76 -19.08
C VAL A 63 -3.11 2.86 -19.80
N PRO A 64 -2.96 2.30 -21.01
CA PRO A 64 -1.72 2.36 -21.73
C PRO A 64 -1.26 3.80 -21.99
N LYS A 65 0.03 4.08 -21.80
CA LYS A 65 0.59 5.44 -21.93
C LYS A 65 0.38 6.10 -23.30
N TRP A 66 0.20 5.30 -24.37
CA TRP A 66 -0.09 5.86 -25.70
C TRP A 66 -1.51 6.46 -25.82
N THR A 67 -2.39 6.20 -24.85
CA THR A 67 -3.72 6.81 -24.78
C THR A 67 -3.72 8.16 -24.06
N LEU A 68 -2.55 8.65 -23.61
CA LEU A 68 -2.40 9.98 -23.02
C LEU A 68 -2.93 11.04 -23.98
N GLY A 69 -3.91 11.84 -23.52
CA GLY A 69 -4.60 12.85 -24.32
C GLY A 69 -5.95 12.40 -24.90
N SER A 70 -6.30 11.11 -24.77
CA SER A 70 -7.62 10.61 -25.18
C SER A 70 -8.75 10.86 -24.17
N GLY A 71 -8.42 11.37 -22.99
CA GLY A 71 -9.36 11.49 -21.85
C GLY A 71 -9.58 10.19 -21.08
N ALA A 72 -8.95 9.09 -21.46
CA ALA A 72 -9.11 7.79 -20.79
C ALA A 72 -8.61 7.80 -19.34
N ILE A 73 -7.51 8.50 -19.07
CA ILE A 73 -6.96 8.66 -17.72
C ILE A 73 -7.92 9.47 -16.86
N THR A 74 -8.43 10.58 -17.39
CA THR A 74 -9.41 11.43 -16.70
C THR A 74 -10.68 10.66 -16.36
N GLN A 75 -11.19 9.84 -17.29
CA GLN A 75 -12.38 9.01 -17.05
C GLN A 75 -12.11 7.94 -15.96
N ARG A 76 -10.96 7.28 -16.01
CA ARG A 76 -10.55 6.29 -15.01
C ARG A 76 -10.42 6.93 -13.62
N TYR A 77 -9.80 8.11 -13.55
CA TYR A 77 -9.67 8.88 -12.31
C TYR A 77 -11.05 9.29 -11.78
N ALA A 78 -11.90 9.87 -12.60
CA ALA A 78 -13.26 10.25 -12.21
C ALA A 78 -14.11 9.05 -11.76
N HIS A 79 -13.94 7.88 -12.39
CA HIS A 79 -14.58 6.65 -11.96
C HIS A 79 -14.09 6.22 -10.57
N PHE A 80 -12.77 6.24 -10.32
CA PHE A 80 -12.20 5.94 -9.01
C PHE A 80 -12.72 6.89 -7.93
N GLU A 81 -12.68 8.21 -8.16
CA GLU A 81 -13.18 9.22 -7.23
C GLU A 81 -14.64 8.97 -6.84
N ARG A 82 -15.49 8.75 -7.85
CA ARG A 82 -16.91 8.47 -7.62
C ARG A 82 -17.13 7.23 -6.76
N ILE A 83 -16.44 6.11 -7.03
CA ILE A 83 -16.61 4.88 -6.24
C ILE A 83 -16.04 5.08 -4.82
N TYR A 84 -14.93 5.81 -4.69
CA TYR A 84 -14.35 6.11 -3.39
C TYR A 84 -15.30 6.94 -2.53
N GLU A 85 -15.90 7.99 -3.09
CA GLU A 85 -16.89 8.83 -2.43
C GLU A 85 -18.16 8.05 -2.06
N MET A 86 -18.67 7.21 -2.97
CA MET A 86 -19.82 6.34 -2.66
C MET A 86 -19.51 5.40 -1.49
N ALA A 87 -18.32 4.79 -1.48
CA ALA A 87 -17.90 3.89 -0.40
C ALA A 87 -17.69 4.61 0.94
N LEU A 88 -17.21 5.86 0.93
CA LEU A 88 -17.12 6.70 2.13
C LEU A 88 -18.48 6.96 2.76
N ASN A 89 -19.49 7.24 1.93
CA ASN A 89 -20.83 7.65 2.37
C ASN A 89 -21.76 6.46 2.68
N ASP A 90 -21.43 5.25 2.25
CA ASP A 90 -22.22 4.05 2.52
C ASP A 90 -21.98 3.56 3.97
N PRO A 91 -23.00 3.55 4.85
CA PRO A 91 -22.84 3.11 6.23
C PRO A 91 -22.55 1.60 6.37
N GLN A 92 -22.84 0.78 5.37
CA GLN A 92 -22.52 -0.64 5.37
C GLN A 92 -21.04 -0.90 5.07
N VAL A 93 -20.38 0.01 4.35
CA VAL A 93 -18.94 -0.10 4.09
C VAL A 93 -18.17 0.21 5.37
N ARG A 94 -17.41 -0.76 5.85
CA ARG A 94 -16.56 -0.65 7.04
C ARG A 94 -15.08 -0.59 6.69
N VAL A 95 -14.70 -1.20 5.57
CA VAL A 95 -13.31 -1.31 5.13
C VAL A 95 -13.16 -0.78 3.72
N LEU A 96 -12.22 0.13 3.52
CA LEU A 96 -11.73 0.60 2.23
C LEU A 96 -10.34 0.00 2.02
N PHE A 97 -10.16 -0.80 0.98
CA PHE A 97 -8.87 -1.41 0.68
C PHE A 97 -8.38 -0.98 -0.70
N VAL A 98 -7.28 -0.24 -0.74
CA VAL A 98 -6.63 0.24 -1.97
C VAL A 98 -5.42 -0.64 -2.29
N ASP A 99 -5.54 -1.45 -3.32
CA ASP A 99 -4.51 -2.40 -3.77
C ASP A 99 -4.11 -2.15 -5.25
N THR A 100 -3.09 -1.34 -5.54
CA THR A 100 -2.12 -0.70 -4.64
C THR A 100 -2.27 0.83 -4.60
N ALA A 101 -1.99 1.42 -3.46
CA ALA A 101 -1.96 2.88 -3.32
C ALA A 101 -0.82 3.53 -4.14
N THR A 102 0.20 2.77 -4.51
CA THR A 102 1.22 3.20 -5.47
C THR A 102 0.59 3.53 -6.82
N GLN A 103 -0.26 2.63 -7.35
CA GLN A 103 -0.95 2.84 -8.63
C GLN A 103 -2.03 3.91 -8.54
N MET A 104 -2.75 3.98 -7.42
CA MET A 104 -3.69 5.06 -7.16
C MET A 104 -3.00 6.43 -7.25
N ARG A 105 -1.83 6.60 -6.60
CA ARG A 105 -1.05 7.83 -6.66
C ARG A 105 -0.55 8.14 -8.07
N ASN A 106 -0.15 7.11 -8.82
CA ASN A 106 0.26 7.30 -10.21
C ASN A 106 -0.90 7.78 -11.07
N LEU A 107 -2.11 7.24 -10.87
CA LEU A 107 -3.31 7.69 -11.56
C LEU A 107 -3.63 9.16 -11.27
N ASP A 108 -3.50 9.60 -10.00
CA ASP A 108 -3.62 11.02 -9.61
C ASP A 108 -2.58 11.90 -10.34
N ALA A 109 -1.33 11.43 -10.43
CA ALA A 109 -0.25 12.15 -11.09
C ALA A 109 -0.46 12.26 -12.61
N ASP A 110 -0.89 11.17 -13.24
CA ASP A 110 -1.13 11.12 -14.68
C ASP A 110 -2.35 11.99 -15.07
N GLU A 111 -3.42 11.99 -14.27
CA GLU A 111 -4.57 12.86 -14.48
C GLU A 111 -4.16 14.35 -14.35
N TYR A 112 -3.37 14.68 -13.34
CA TYR A 112 -2.87 16.04 -13.16
C TYR A 112 -1.96 16.47 -14.32
N LEU A 113 -1.09 15.57 -14.79
CA LEU A 113 -0.27 15.81 -15.98
C LEU A 113 -1.14 16.09 -17.21
N GLU A 114 -2.16 15.27 -17.46
CA GLU A 114 -3.02 15.39 -18.64
C GLU A 114 -3.85 16.67 -18.62
N ASN A 115 -4.50 16.98 -17.51
CA ASN A 115 -5.50 18.03 -17.45
C ASN A 115 -4.94 19.43 -17.11
N TYR A 116 -3.80 19.50 -16.44
CA TYR A 116 -3.28 20.78 -15.97
C TYR A 116 -1.93 21.14 -16.59
N VAL A 117 -0.98 20.21 -16.60
CA VAL A 117 0.38 20.52 -17.07
C VAL A 117 0.44 20.56 -18.59
N LYS A 118 -0.15 19.58 -19.27
CA LYS A 118 -0.14 19.54 -20.74
C LYS A 118 -0.96 20.63 -21.41
N ARG A 119 -1.95 21.19 -20.75
CA ARG A 119 -2.68 22.37 -21.26
C ARG A 119 -1.76 23.57 -21.49
N ASN A 120 -0.76 23.72 -20.61
CA ASN A 120 0.20 24.82 -20.69
C ASN A 120 1.49 24.42 -21.42
N ASN A 121 1.82 23.14 -21.45
CA ASN A 121 3.01 22.59 -22.12
C ASN A 121 2.70 21.21 -22.72
N PRO A 122 2.18 21.13 -23.96
CA PRO A 122 1.76 19.88 -24.60
C PRO A 122 2.89 18.85 -24.78
N LYS A 123 4.15 19.29 -24.81
CA LYS A 123 5.32 18.40 -24.98
C LYS A 123 5.75 17.67 -23.69
N ARG A 124 5.17 18.03 -22.56
CA ARG A 124 5.52 17.40 -21.27
C ARG A 124 5.02 15.97 -21.23
N SER A 125 5.90 15.06 -20.84
CA SER A 125 5.62 13.63 -20.67
C SER A 125 5.61 13.16 -19.22
N GLN A 126 6.07 14.00 -18.30
CA GLN A 126 6.13 13.71 -16.86
C GLN A 126 6.04 14.97 -16.01
N LEU A 127 5.62 14.81 -14.76
CA LEU A 127 5.61 15.87 -13.77
C LEU A 127 7.02 16.21 -13.30
N GLN A 128 7.25 17.47 -12.98
CA GLN A 128 8.41 17.90 -12.20
C GLN A 128 8.16 17.64 -10.71
N GLN A 129 9.23 17.59 -9.93
CA GLN A 129 9.14 17.27 -8.50
C GLN A 129 8.15 18.17 -7.74
N ILE A 130 8.15 19.48 -8.02
CA ILE A 130 7.24 20.43 -7.37
C ILE A 130 5.76 20.24 -7.75
N GLU A 131 5.48 19.70 -8.94
CA GLU A 131 4.12 19.50 -9.44
C GLU A 131 3.43 18.30 -8.77
N TYR A 132 4.20 17.38 -8.16
CA TYR A 132 3.64 16.30 -7.33
C TYR A 132 2.91 16.80 -6.08
N ARG A 133 3.02 18.09 -5.73
CA ARG A 133 2.32 18.65 -4.57
C ARG A 133 0.81 18.43 -4.65
N MET A 134 0.20 18.63 -5.82
CA MET A 134 -1.25 18.47 -5.99
C MET A 134 -1.70 17.00 -5.93
N PRO A 135 -1.13 16.05 -6.69
CA PRO A 135 -1.44 14.64 -6.53
C PRO A 135 -1.23 14.15 -5.09
N ASN A 136 -0.12 14.51 -4.46
CA ASN A 136 0.14 14.13 -3.07
C ASN A 136 -0.91 14.70 -2.08
N SER A 137 -1.37 15.93 -2.30
CA SER A 137 -2.45 16.54 -1.50
C SER A 137 -3.77 15.78 -1.64
N ARG A 138 -4.11 15.31 -2.84
CA ARG A 138 -5.31 14.50 -3.09
C ARG A 138 -5.24 13.15 -2.36
N VAL A 139 -4.08 12.48 -2.37
CA VAL A 139 -3.89 11.23 -1.61
C VAL A 139 -4.08 11.48 -0.10
N ARG A 140 -3.49 12.56 0.45
CA ARG A 140 -3.70 12.93 1.86
C ARG A 140 -5.18 13.19 2.17
N ALA A 141 -5.87 13.90 1.29
CA ALA A 141 -7.30 14.20 1.48
C ALA A 141 -8.13 12.90 1.53
N LYS A 142 -7.83 11.88 0.71
CA LYS A 142 -8.49 10.58 0.75
C LYS A 142 -8.26 9.85 2.08
N ILE A 143 -7.03 9.87 2.58
CA ILE A 143 -6.69 9.27 3.88
C ILE A 143 -7.50 9.95 5.00
N MET A 144 -7.50 11.28 5.03
CA MET A 144 -8.25 12.04 6.04
C MET A 144 -9.76 11.81 5.92
N ALA A 145 -10.31 11.81 4.70
CA ALA A 145 -11.72 11.55 4.48
C ALA A 145 -12.16 10.17 4.98
N ALA A 146 -11.33 9.15 4.82
CA ALA A 146 -11.61 7.81 5.37
C ALA A 146 -11.62 7.81 6.91
N LYS A 147 -10.67 8.52 7.55
CA LYS A 147 -10.65 8.71 9.01
C LYS A 147 -11.90 9.44 9.49
N ASP A 148 -12.26 10.55 8.86
CA ASP A 148 -13.43 11.36 9.22
C ASP A 148 -14.75 10.58 9.05
N ALA A 149 -14.82 9.72 8.03
CA ALA A 149 -15.96 8.83 7.79
C ALA A 149 -16.01 7.62 8.74
N GLY A 150 -15.06 7.46 9.65
CA GLY A 150 -15.01 6.33 10.60
C GLY A 150 -14.74 4.97 9.94
N LYS A 151 -14.05 4.95 8.78
CA LYS A 151 -13.74 3.73 8.03
C LYS A 151 -12.34 3.21 8.38
N LEU A 152 -12.18 1.89 8.35
CA LEU A 152 -10.84 1.30 8.28
C LEU A 152 -10.31 1.47 6.85
N LEU A 153 -9.23 2.24 6.70
CA LEU A 153 -8.52 2.38 5.42
C LEU A 153 -7.27 1.50 5.40
N ILE A 154 -7.21 0.64 4.42
CA ILE A 154 -6.06 -0.23 4.16
C ILE A 154 -5.41 0.18 2.83
N MET A 155 -4.10 0.34 2.83
CA MET A 155 -3.33 0.69 1.64
C MET A 155 -2.13 -0.22 1.47
N SER A 156 -2.09 -0.97 0.38
CA SER A 156 -0.90 -1.72 -0.01
C SER A 156 0.00 -0.89 -0.94
N HIS A 157 1.30 -1.13 -0.88
CA HIS A 157 2.28 -0.46 -1.74
C HIS A 157 3.25 -1.47 -2.36
N TYR A 158 3.88 -1.07 -3.48
CA TYR A 158 5.06 -1.76 -3.98
C TYR A 158 6.31 -1.39 -3.16
N GLU A 159 7.33 -2.21 -3.29
CA GLU A 159 8.67 -1.86 -2.84
C GLU A 159 9.34 -0.90 -3.83
N ALA A 160 10.17 -0.02 -3.29
CA ALA A 160 11.07 0.83 -4.06
C ALA A 160 12.50 0.72 -3.51
N PRO A 161 13.52 0.77 -4.35
CA PRO A 161 14.90 0.83 -3.89
C PRO A 161 15.19 2.17 -3.19
N VAL A 162 16.03 2.13 -2.17
CA VAL A 162 16.51 3.33 -1.49
C VAL A 162 17.81 3.78 -2.16
N TYR A 163 17.82 5.04 -2.59
CA TYR A 163 19.00 5.68 -3.14
C TYR A 163 19.53 6.74 -2.17
N VAL A 164 20.83 6.84 -2.04
CA VAL A 164 21.51 7.92 -1.31
C VAL A 164 22.45 8.66 -2.24
N ASP A 165 22.50 9.96 -2.10
CA ASP A 165 23.44 10.78 -2.84
C ASP A 165 24.82 10.70 -2.18
N GLN A 166 25.81 10.24 -2.92
CA GLN A 166 27.21 10.16 -2.50
C GLN A 166 28.09 11.03 -3.38
N LEU A 167 29.11 11.65 -2.79
CA LEU A 167 30.15 12.33 -3.55
C LEU A 167 31.15 11.27 -4.02
N VAL A 168 31.20 11.08 -5.33
CA VAL A 168 32.13 10.13 -5.99
C VAL A 168 33.17 10.91 -6.72
N GLN A 169 34.46 10.55 -6.51
CA GLN A 169 35.57 11.14 -7.25
C GLN A 169 35.68 10.48 -8.61
N ARG A 170 35.60 11.27 -9.67
CA ARG A 170 35.88 10.79 -11.04
C ARG A 170 37.36 10.60 -11.29
N PRO A 171 37.75 9.85 -12.34
CA PRO A 171 39.14 9.65 -12.72
C PRO A 171 39.90 10.95 -13.01
N ASP A 172 39.19 12.01 -13.37
CA ASP A 172 39.76 13.35 -13.61
C ASP A 172 39.98 14.17 -12.32
N GLY A 173 39.70 13.60 -11.16
CA GLY A 173 39.80 14.24 -9.85
C GLY A 173 38.58 15.08 -9.42
N SER A 174 37.60 15.28 -10.30
CA SER A 174 36.38 16.04 -9.96
C SER A 174 35.47 15.24 -9.02
N MET A 175 34.81 15.94 -8.10
CA MET A 175 33.78 15.35 -7.20
C MET A 175 32.42 15.55 -7.82
N VAL A 176 31.69 14.47 -8.03
CA VAL A 176 30.34 14.50 -8.58
C VAL A 176 29.38 13.83 -7.61
N LYS A 177 28.22 14.41 -7.45
CA LYS A 177 27.12 13.81 -6.67
C LYS A 177 26.44 12.75 -7.51
N GLU A 178 26.53 11.50 -7.07
CA GLU A 178 25.89 10.35 -7.72
C GLU A 178 24.87 9.71 -6.79
N SER A 179 23.75 9.27 -7.35
CA SER A 179 22.68 8.58 -6.62
C SER A 179 22.95 7.08 -6.63
N VAL A 180 23.37 6.54 -5.50
CA VAL A 180 23.78 5.14 -5.34
C VAL A 180 22.68 4.34 -4.67
N ASN A 181 22.35 3.18 -5.26
CA ASN A 181 21.40 2.23 -4.66
C ASN A 181 22.04 1.59 -3.42
N THR A 182 21.39 1.74 -2.27
CA THR A 182 21.87 1.18 -1.00
C THR A 182 21.64 -0.32 -0.85
N GLY A 183 20.90 -0.95 -1.77
CA GLY A 183 20.40 -2.32 -1.61
C GLY A 183 19.21 -2.45 -0.65
N GLN A 184 18.89 -1.40 0.08
CA GLN A 184 17.71 -1.36 0.95
C GLN A 184 16.44 -1.11 0.15
N LYS A 185 15.31 -1.51 0.71
CA LYS A 185 13.98 -1.32 0.16
C LYS A 185 13.13 -0.45 1.07
N THR A 186 12.28 0.36 0.47
CA THR A 186 11.24 1.14 1.12
C THR A 186 9.94 1.00 0.33
N PHE A 187 8.87 1.66 0.73
CA PHE A 187 7.62 1.64 -0.02
C PHE A 187 7.63 2.65 -1.17
N ALA A 188 6.98 2.29 -2.27
CA ALA A 188 6.74 3.16 -3.41
C ALA A 188 5.41 3.89 -3.22
N GLY A 189 5.43 5.18 -2.88
CA GLY A 189 4.19 5.92 -2.61
C GLY A 189 4.41 7.35 -2.19
N LEU A 190 3.41 7.91 -1.52
CA LEU A 190 3.51 9.21 -0.87
C LEU A 190 4.39 9.09 0.38
N ALA A 191 5.49 9.84 0.44
CA ALA A 191 6.47 9.77 1.52
C ALA A 191 5.87 9.95 2.93
N ASP A 192 4.77 10.72 3.02
CA ASP A 192 4.10 10.98 4.29
C ASP A 192 3.15 9.84 4.73
N THR A 193 2.89 8.84 3.88
CA THR A 193 1.93 7.77 4.20
C THR A 193 2.21 7.08 5.53
N PRO A 194 3.47 6.72 5.89
CA PRO A 194 3.76 6.13 7.19
C PRO A 194 3.42 7.02 8.39
N TYR A 195 3.46 8.35 8.22
CA TYR A 195 3.11 9.31 9.29
C TYR A 195 1.60 9.54 9.41
N LEU A 196 0.85 9.28 8.32
CA LEU A 196 -0.61 9.40 8.30
C LEU A 196 -1.30 8.11 8.71
N ALA A 197 -0.60 6.98 8.62
CA ALA A 197 -1.07 5.67 9.02
C ALA A 197 -0.90 5.46 10.53
N ASP A 198 -1.86 4.76 11.12
CA ASP A 198 -1.77 4.32 12.51
C ASP A 198 -0.80 3.13 12.61
N TYR A 199 -0.79 2.26 11.58
CA TYR A 199 0.15 1.13 11.50
C TYR A 199 0.77 1.03 10.10
N HIS A 200 2.10 0.88 10.10
CA HIS A 200 2.89 0.67 8.88
C HIS A 200 3.68 -0.63 8.97
N LEU A 201 3.59 -1.47 7.96
CA LEU A 201 4.14 -2.82 7.95
C LEU A 201 5.04 -3.08 6.74
N LEU A 202 6.04 -3.92 6.92
CA LEU A 202 6.74 -4.62 5.84
C LEU A 202 6.22 -6.06 5.78
N LEU A 203 5.76 -6.52 4.60
CA LEU A 203 5.43 -7.91 4.37
C LEU A 203 6.55 -8.59 3.58
N PHE A 204 6.91 -9.79 3.99
CA PHE A 204 7.90 -10.60 3.29
C PHE A 204 7.63 -12.10 3.46
N LEU A 205 8.21 -12.93 2.61
CA LEU A 205 8.18 -14.36 2.76
C LEU A 205 9.35 -14.82 3.62
N LYS A 206 9.07 -15.68 4.59
CA LYS A 206 10.08 -16.32 5.45
C LYS A 206 9.89 -17.82 5.38
N ASP A 207 11.01 -18.55 5.22
CA ASP A 207 10.98 -20.01 5.25
C ASP A 207 11.09 -20.49 6.70
N PHE A 208 10.06 -21.20 7.17
CA PHE A 208 10.00 -21.80 8.50
C PHE A 208 10.52 -23.25 8.53
N ASN A 209 10.98 -23.77 7.41
CA ASN A 209 11.58 -25.10 7.31
C ASN A 209 13.12 -25.04 7.42
N LEU A 210 13.65 -24.00 8.03
CA LEU A 210 15.08 -23.84 8.32
C LEU A 210 15.37 -24.10 9.78
N ASP A 211 16.41 -24.88 10.06
CA ASP A 211 16.96 -25.01 11.41
C ASP A 211 17.49 -23.65 11.91
N ILE A 212 17.01 -23.20 13.05
CA ILE A 212 17.30 -21.86 13.57
C ILE A 212 18.79 -21.66 13.91
N ASN A 213 19.52 -22.74 14.21
CA ASN A 213 20.93 -22.67 14.62
C ASN A 213 21.87 -22.81 13.43
N THR A 214 21.49 -23.62 12.45
CA THR A 214 22.37 -23.95 11.31
C THR A 214 21.98 -23.28 10.01
N GLY A 215 20.76 -22.70 9.93
CA GLY A 215 20.19 -22.11 8.69
C GLY A 215 19.96 -23.14 7.56
N LYS A 216 20.09 -24.44 7.87
CA LYS A 216 19.90 -25.49 6.87
C LYS A 216 18.44 -25.94 6.78
N PRO A 217 17.95 -26.39 5.60
CA PRO A 217 16.62 -26.94 5.47
C PRO A 217 16.42 -28.17 6.36
N ILE A 218 15.30 -28.19 7.13
CA ILE A 218 14.91 -29.33 7.97
C ILE A 218 14.17 -30.39 7.14
N GLY A 219 13.58 -29.99 5.99
CA GLY A 219 12.79 -30.86 5.13
C GLY A 219 13.04 -30.65 3.65
N LEU A 220 12.37 -31.46 2.83
CA LEU A 220 12.56 -31.48 1.38
C LEU A 220 11.90 -30.31 0.64
N ARG A 221 11.01 -29.57 1.30
CA ARG A 221 10.28 -28.44 0.69
C ARG A 221 10.28 -27.23 1.61
N PRO A 222 10.45 -26.00 1.07
CA PRO A 222 10.33 -24.79 1.85
C PRO A 222 8.89 -24.62 2.38
N GLN A 223 8.76 -24.15 3.63
CA GLN A 223 7.49 -23.76 4.22
C GLN A 223 7.40 -22.23 4.28
N LEU A 224 7.19 -21.63 3.11
CA LEU A 224 7.11 -20.19 2.98
C LEU A 224 5.81 -19.67 3.58
N LYS A 225 5.92 -18.75 4.53
CA LYS A 225 4.82 -18.03 5.15
C LYS A 225 4.98 -16.53 4.94
N THR A 226 3.85 -15.84 4.80
CA THR A 226 3.83 -14.38 4.82
C THR A 226 4.06 -13.90 6.24
N VAL A 227 5.08 -13.08 6.44
CA VAL A 227 5.38 -12.44 7.73
C VAL A 227 5.14 -10.94 7.60
N GLY A 228 4.42 -10.36 8.56
CA GLY A 228 4.29 -8.92 8.71
C GLY A 228 5.22 -8.43 9.80
N ARG A 229 6.08 -7.44 9.49
CA ARG A 229 6.92 -6.75 10.47
C ARG A 229 6.38 -5.35 10.69
N ILE A 230 6.10 -5.00 11.95
CA ILE A 230 5.57 -3.69 12.33
C ILE A 230 6.71 -2.67 12.26
N LEU A 231 6.51 -1.60 11.50
CA LEU A 231 7.47 -0.50 11.34
C LEU A 231 7.00 0.80 12.00
N THR A 232 5.78 0.83 12.54
CA THR A 232 5.26 1.99 13.27
C THR A 232 5.99 2.10 14.60
N PRO A 233 6.47 3.30 14.98
CA PRO A 233 7.23 3.49 16.22
C PRO A 233 6.34 3.49 17.49
N HIS A 234 5.03 3.48 17.33
CA HIS A 234 4.07 3.49 18.44
C HIS A 234 2.98 2.41 18.26
N PRO A 235 2.68 1.63 19.31
CA PRO A 235 3.44 1.58 20.55
C PRO A 235 4.88 1.09 20.32
N ARG A 236 5.84 1.62 21.08
CA ARG A 236 7.27 1.36 20.87
C ARG A 236 7.61 -0.12 20.96
N GLU A 237 6.91 -0.84 21.81
CA GLU A 237 7.07 -2.27 22.06
C GLU A 237 6.64 -3.12 20.84
N ALA A 238 5.77 -2.59 19.99
CA ALA A 238 5.36 -3.24 18.75
C ALA A 238 6.37 -3.05 17.61
N TYR A 239 7.30 -2.08 17.73
CA TYR A 239 8.25 -1.80 16.66
C TYR A 239 9.15 -3.02 16.40
N MET A 240 9.26 -3.39 15.13
CA MET A 240 10.01 -4.55 14.63
C MET A 240 9.47 -5.93 15.06
N VAL A 241 8.30 -6.01 15.70
CA VAL A 241 7.64 -7.30 15.95
C VAL A 241 7.25 -7.96 14.62
N GLU A 242 7.59 -9.25 14.51
CA GLU A 242 7.24 -10.09 13.36
C GLU A 242 6.03 -10.98 13.69
N ILE A 243 5.03 -10.96 12.82
CA ILE A 243 3.80 -11.75 12.95
C ILE A 243 3.75 -12.75 11.78
N PRO A 244 4.02 -14.06 12.02
CA PRO A 244 3.90 -15.10 11.00
C PRO A 244 2.44 -15.32 10.59
N ASP A 245 2.22 -15.69 9.32
CA ASP A 245 0.89 -15.91 8.73
C ASP A 245 -0.09 -14.76 9.01
N ILE A 246 0.42 -13.53 8.97
CA ILE A 246 -0.27 -12.32 9.41
C ILE A 246 -1.67 -12.19 8.78
N THR A 247 -2.65 -11.95 9.65
CA THR A 247 -4.00 -11.49 9.33
C THR A 247 -4.27 -10.17 10.06
N TYR A 248 -5.35 -9.48 9.68
CA TYR A 248 -5.77 -8.28 10.41
C TYR A 248 -6.05 -8.57 11.88
N GLU A 249 -6.73 -9.67 12.19
CA GLU A 249 -7.05 -10.08 13.56
C GLU A 249 -5.78 -10.33 14.39
N GLN A 250 -4.79 -11.03 13.82
CA GLN A 250 -3.51 -11.28 14.50
C GLN A 250 -2.75 -9.97 14.73
N LEU A 251 -2.76 -9.05 13.76
CA LEU A 251 -2.16 -7.72 13.93
C LEU A 251 -2.79 -7.00 15.12
N MET A 252 -4.13 -6.96 15.17
CA MET A 252 -4.85 -6.27 16.23
C MET A 252 -4.68 -6.95 17.60
N LEU A 253 -4.57 -8.28 17.64
CA LEU A 253 -4.27 -9.01 18.88
C LEU A 253 -2.89 -8.63 19.43
N VAL A 254 -1.87 -8.56 18.58
CA VAL A 254 -0.51 -8.16 19.00
C VAL A 254 -0.53 -6.73 19.52
N ILE A 255 -1.11 -5.79 18.78
CA ILE A 255 -1.16 -4.38 19.17
C ILE A 255 -1.92 -4.17 20.46
N ASN A 256 -3.13 -4.74 20.59
CA ASN A 256 -3.95 -4.62 21.79
C ASN A 256 -3.30 -5.35 23.00
N GLY A 257 -2.62 -6.47 22.78
CA GLY A 257 -1.88 -7.18 23.82
C GLY A 257 -0.74 -6.35 24.38
N ILE A 258 0.01 -5.67 23.52
CA ILE A 258 1.11 -4.79 23.90
C ILE A 258 0.58 -3.55 24.66
N MET A 259 -0.48 -2.91 24.17
CA MET A 259 -1.07 -1.74 24.82
C MET A 259 -1.58 -2.05 26.23
N LYS A 260 -2.20 -3.21 26.45
CA LYS A 260 -2.66 -3.63 27.78
C LYS A 260 -1.54 -4.00 28.75
N ALA A 261 -0.38 -4.43 28.24
CA ALA A 261 0.77 -4.76 29.08
C ALA A 261 1.58 -3.52 29.51
N GLY A 262 1.35 -2.38 28.83
CA GLY A 262 2.00 -1.10 29.14
C GLY A 262 1.18 -0.17 30.05
N GLU A 263 -0.09 -0.53 30.33
CA GLU A 263 -0.93 0.11 31.36
C GLU A 263 -0.69 -0.53 32.74
#